data_6bf01dc6725988c58fcacb8a85affae8
#
_entry.id   6bf01dc6725988c58fcacb8a85affae8
#
_cell.length_a   1.000
_cell.length_b   1.000
_cell.length_c   1.000
_cell.angle_alpha   90.00
_cell.angle_beta   90.00
_cell.angle_gamma   90.00
#
_symmetry.space_group_name_H-M   'P 1'
#
loop_
_entity.id
_entity.type
_entity.pdbx_description
1 polymer ?
#
loop_
_entity_poly.entity_id
_entity_poly.type
_entity_poly.pdbx_seq_one_letter_code
_entity_poly.pdbx_strand_id
1 'polypeptide(L)'
;MEIIRAKTAGFCFGVDRAVKLTYDLLAQGRKVATLGPLIHNAQVVADLEAKGAVTCPDIDAVPDGYEVIIRSHGVPRSVYDKISTRSLAYHDATCPFVAKIHKIAMEADKNGALLLVAGDADHPEVQGIVGHTSGPVQVFANLEELQKLLPTLLQQESIYVVAQTTFRVESWENCKAFLKKECTKARIFDTICNATWARQQEAEDLSQKCD
;
A
#
# COMPACT_ATOMS: atom_id res chain seq x y z
N MET A 1 34.78 15.14 -7.43
CA MET A 1 33.37 14.91 -7.13
C MET A 1 33.29 13.66 -6.26
N GLU A 2 32.78 13.78 -5.05
CA GLU A 2 32.53 12.66 -4.16
C GLU A 2 31.07 12.19 -4.33
N ILE A 3 30.84 10.88 -4.39
CA ILE A 3 29.51 10.31 -4.53
C ILE A 3 29.16 9.61 -3.22
N ILE A 4 28.12 10.04 -2.56
CA ILE A 4 27.60 9.43 -1.34
C ILE A 4 26.37 8.59 -1.70
N ARG A 5 26.46 7.28 -1.44
CA ARG A 5 25.31 6.38 -1.62
C ARG A 5 24.54 6.24 -0.31
N ALA A 6 23.24 6.46 -0.36
CA ALA A 6 22.38 6.23 0.79
C ALA A 6 22.45 4.77 1.27
N LYS A 7 22.50 4.55 2.58
CA LYS A 7 22.55 3.19 3.19
C LYS A 7 21.22 2.46 3.00
N THR A 8 20.11 3.21 2.96
CA THR A 8 18.76 2.67 2.74
C THR A 8 18.38 2.52 1.27
N ALA A 9 19.34 2.76 0.33
CA ALA A 9 19.11 2.57 -1.11
C ALA A 9 18.83 1.10 -1.45
N GLY A 10 17.94 0.87 -2.43
CA GLY A 10 17.55 -0.47 -2.89
C GLY A 10 16.12 -0.82 -2.51
N PHE A 11 15.74 -2.08 -2.66
CA PHE A 11 14.38 -2.53 -2.32
C PHE A 11 14.19 -2.67 -0.81
N CYS A 12 13.01 -2.28 -0.32
CA CYS A 12 12.62 -2.62 1.04
C CYS A 12 12.22 -4.10 1.10
N PHE A 13 12.11 -4.65 2.32
CA PHE A 13 11.74 -6.05 2.55
C PHE A 13 10.50 -6.50 1.77
N GLY A 14 9.44 -5.70 1.76
CA GLY A 14 8.17 -6.05 1.07
C GLY A 14 8.33 -6.15 -0.44
N VAL A 15 9.07 -5.20 -1.05
CA VAL A 15 9.35 -5.19 -2.49
C VAL A 15 10.30 -6.32 -2.86
N ASP A 16 11.40 -6.52 -2.12
CA ASP A 16 12.38 -7.58 -2.38
C ASP A 16 11.72 -8.96 -2.34
N ARG A 17 10.84 -9.21 -1.37
CA ARG A 17 10.08 -10.44 -1.26
C ARG A 17 9.20 -10.70 -2.49
N ALA A 18 8.48 -9.69 -2.98
CA ALA A 18 7.62 -9.83 -4.15
C ALA A 18 8.43 -10.10 -5.42
N VAL A 19 9.54 -9.39 -5.59
CA VAL A 19 10.44 -9.54 -6.74
C VAL A 19 11.08 -10.93 -6.74
N LYS A 20 11.65 -11.38 -5.62
CA LYS A 20 12.24 -12.72 -5.49
C LYS A 20 11.23 -13.82 -5.78
N LEU A 21 10.05 -13.75 -5.16
CA LEU A 21 8.98 -14.73 -5.41
C LEU A 21 8.67 -14.87 -6.90
N THR A 22 8.58 -13.73 -7.62
CA THR A 22 8.28 -13.74 -9.05
C THR A 22 9.41 -14.39 -9.85
N TYR A 23 10.68 -14.04 -9.57
CA TYR A 23 11.82 -14.68 -10.23
C TYR A 23 11.91 -16.18 -9.94
N ASP A 24 11.66 -16.61 -8.70
CA ASP A 24 11.71 -18.02 -8.30
C ASP A 24 10.64 -18.85 -9.05
N LEU A 25 9.43 -18.30 -9.21
CA LEU A 25 8.37 -18.96 -9.96
C LEU A 25 8.69 -19.06 -11.46
N LEU A 26 9.21 -17.99 -12.05
CA LEU A 26 9.66 -17.99 -13.45
C LEU A 26 10.80 -18.98 -13.69
N ALA A 27 11.78 -19.06 -12.77
CA ALA A 27 12.88 -20.02 -12.84
C ALA A 27 12.41 -21.49 -12.75
N GLN A 28 11.26 -21.74 -12.10
CA GLN A 28 10.59 -23.05 -12.07
C GLN A 28 9.76 -23.35 -13.33
N GLY A 29 9.77 -22.47 -14.33
CA GLY A 29 8.99 -22.62 -15.55
C GLY A 29 7.49 -22.34 -15.37
N ARG A 30 7.08 -21.70 -14.27
CA ARG A 30 5.67 -21.36 -14.00
C ARG A 30 5.26 -20.16 -14.88
N LYS A 31 4.03 -20.19 -15.35
CA LYS A 31 3.42 -19.05 -16.06
C LYS A 31 2.83 -18.09 -15.04
N VAL A 32 3.34 -16.88 -14.99
CA VAL A 32 3.01 -15.90 -13.94
C VAL A 32 2.37 -14.65 -14.53
N ALA A 33 1.29 -14.19 -13.94
CA ALA A 33 0.63 -12.93 -14.28
C ALA A 33 0.62 -12.00 -13.04
N THR A 34 0.97 -10.73 -13.22
CA THR A 34 0.87 -9.71 -12.18
C THR A 34 -0.31 -8.77 -12.46
N LEU A 35 -0.99 -8.34 -11.42
CA LEU A 35 -2.10 -7.37 -11.55
C LEU A 35 -1.55 -5.94 -11.50
N GLY A 36 -1.33 -5.36 -12.66
CA GLY A 36 -0.54 -4.16 -12.84
C GLY A 36 0.96 -4.41 -12.60
N PRO A 37 1.81 -3.36 -12.72
CA PRO A 37 3.24 -3.48 -12.47
C PRO A 37 3.52 -4.04 -11.07
N LEU A 38 4.40 -5.05 -10.97
CA LEU A 38 4.74 -5.69 -9.70
C LEU A 38 5.27 -4.67 -8.67
N ILE A 39 6.08 -3.75 -9.16
CA ILE A 39 6.68 -2.64 -8.40
C ILE A 39 6.79 -1.40 -9.30
N HIS A 40 6.98 -0.23 -8.69
CA HIS A 40 7.21 1.04 -9.41
C HIS A 40 8.66 1.16 -9.94
N ASN A 41 9.10 0.18 -10.72
CA ASN A 41 10.40 0.18 -11.41
C ASN A 41 10.27 -0.46 -12.78
N ALA A 42 10.25 0.37 -13.83
CA ALA A 42 10.05 -0.08 -15.20
C ALA A 42 11.10 -1.07 -15.69
N GLN A 43 12.36 -0.94 -15.23
CA GLN A 43 13.45 -1.85 -15.65
C GLN A 43 13.24 -3.25 -15.10
N VAL A 44 12.83 -3.37 -13.84
CA VAL A 44 12.53 -4.68 -13.23
C VAL A 44 11.29 -5.30 -13.85
N VAL A 45 10.26 -4.51 -14.12
CA VAL A 45 9.05 -5.00 -14.81
C VAL A 45 9.41 -5.53 -16.18
N ALA A 46 10.19 -4.79 -16.99
CA ALA A 46 10.63 -5.22 -18.30
C ALA A 46 11.51 -6.50 -18.26
N ASP A 47 12.36 -6.65 -17.24
CA ASP A 47 13.18 -7.87 -17.08
C ASP A 47 12.30 -9.09 -16.72
N LEU A 48 11.29 -8.91 -15.86
CA LEU A 48 10.32 -9.96 -15.54
C LEU A 48 9.51 -10.37 -16.77
N GLU A 49 9.06 -9.41 -17.57
CA GLU A 49 8.34 -9.66 -18.83
C GLU A 49 9.21 -10.39 -19.86
N ALA A 50 10.48 -9.99 -19.99
CA ALA A 50 11.45 -10.69 -20.84
C ALA A 50 11.69 -12.15 -20.40
N LYS A 51 11.46 -12.47 -19.11
CA LYS A 51 11.53 -13.82 -18.56
C LYS A 51 10.20 -14.58 -18.60
N GLY A 52 9.15 -13.97 -19.16
CA GLY A 52 7.86 -14.63 -19.39
C GLY A 52 6.74 -14.27 -18.40
N ALA A 53 6.94 -13.30 -17.51
CA ALA A 53 5.84 -12.75 -16.75
C ALA A 53 4.92 -11.92 -17.65
N VAL A 54 3.63 -11.87 -17.33
CA VAL A 54 2.63 -11.06 -18.03
C VAL A 54 2.06 -10.03 -17.06
N THR A 55 2.08 -8.75 -17.43
CA THR A 55 1.41 -7.70 -16.66
C THR A 55 -0.01 -7.53 -17.18
N CYS A 56 -1.00 -7.84 -16.34
CA CYS A 56 -2.43 -7.71 -16.65
C CYS A 56 -3.02 -6.47 -15.99
N PRO A 57 -3.90 -5.70 -16.65
CA PRO A 57 -4.53 -4.54 -16.05
C PRO A 57 -5.45 -4.91 -14.88
N ASP A 58 -6.10 -6.06 -14.97
CA ASP A 58 -7.02 -6.59 -13.96
C ASP A 58 -7.05 -8.13 -13.98
N ILE A 59 -7.85 -8.71 -13.08
CA ILE A 59 -7.96 -10.16 -12.93
C ILE A 59 -8.64 -10.82 -14.13
N ASP A 60 -9.52 -10.11 -14.83
CA ASP A 60 -10.29 -10.66 -15.95
C ASP A 60 -9.40 -10.84 -17.20
N ALA A 61 -8.32 -10.07 -17.30
CA ALA A 61 -7.31 -10.15 -18.35
C ALA A 61 -6.26 -11.26 -18.13
N VAL A 62 -6.27 -11.95 -17.00
CA VAL A 62 -5.31 -13.04 -16.71
C VAL A 62 -5.58 -14.22 -17.62
N PRO A 63 -4.59 -14.68 -18.45
CA PRO A 63 -4.77 -15.81 -19.34
C PRO A 63 -4.95 -17.14 -18.60
N ASP A 64 -5.62 -18.11 -19.21
CA ASP A 64 -5.80 -19.43 -18.64
C ASP A 64 -4.45 -20.13 -18.43
N GLY A 65 -4.33 -20.83 -17.31
CA GLY A 65 -3.11 -21.56 -16.94
C GLY A 65 -1.99 -20.68 -16.38
N TYR A 66 -2.26 -19.39 -16.15
CA TYR A 66 -1.34 -18.51 -15.43
C TYR A 66 -1.67 -18.47 -13.93
N GLU A 67 -0.63 -18.30 -13.12
CA GLU A 67 -0.73 -18.08 -11.68
C GLU A 67 -0.62 -16.59 -11.39
N VAL A 68 -1.53 -16.09 -10.57
CA VAL A 68 -1.60 -14.67 -10.24
C VAL A 68 -0.62 -14.34 -9.13
N ILE A 69 0.17 -13.28 -9.30
CA ILE A 69 0.93 -12.67 -8.21
C ILE A 69 0.25 -11.38 -7.76
N ILE A 70 -0.18 -11.38 -6.50
CA ILE A 70 -0.65 -10.17 -5.84
C ILE A 70 0.58 -9.37 -5.41
N ARG A 71 0.68 -8.14 -5.91
CA ARG A 71 1.83 -7.25 -5.66
C ARG A 71 1.93 -6.81 -4.19
N SER A 72 3.07 -6.21 -3.81
CA SER A 72 3.34 -5.77 -2.43
C SER A 72 2.33 -4.74 -1.88
N HIS A 73 1.65 -4.00 -2.74
CA HIS A 73 0.60 -3.03 -2.39
C HIS A 73 -0.72 -3.67 -1.95
N GLY A 74 -0.87 -4.98 -2.14
CA GLY A 74 -2.14 -5.67 -1.97
C GLY A 74 -3.14 -5.31 -3.07
N VAL A 75 -4.34 -5.86 -2.92
CA VAL A 75 -5.49 -5.64 -3.83
C VAL A 75 -6.78 -5.56 -3.02
N PRO A 76 -7.86 -4.96 -3.56
CA PRO A 76 -9.19 -5.00 -2.95
C PRO A 76 -9.69 -6.44 -2.71
N ARG A 77 -10.56 -6.63 -1.73
CA ARG A 77 -11.16 -7.94 -1.42
C ARG A 77 -11.87 -8.58 -2.62
N SER A 78 -12.53 -7.76 -3.44
CA SER A 78 -13.20 -8.21 -4.66
C SER A 78 -12.28 -8.93 -5.66
N VAL A 79 -10.99 -8.65 -5.64
CA VAL A 79 -10.00 -9.36 -6.48
C VAL A 79 -9.81 -10.79 -5.99
N TYR A 80 -9.74 -11.03 -4.66
CA TYR A 80 -9.67 -12.38 -4.09
C TYR A 80 -10.93 -13.18 -4.40
N ASP A 81 -12.11 -12.55 -4.37
CA ASP A 81 -13.38 -13.17 -4.72
C ASP A 81 -13.39 -13.62 -6.20
N LYS A 82 -12.89 -12.77 -7.11
CA LYS A 82 -12.72 -13.11 -8.53
C LYS A 82 -11.69 -14.22 -8.76
N ILE A 83 -10.55 -14.21 -8.05
CA ILE A 83 -9.54 -15.28 -8.09
C ILE A 83 -10.20 -16.61 -7.72
N SER A 84 -10.99 -16.63 -6.64
CA SER A 84 -11.73 -17.82 -6.19
C SER A 84 -12.76 -18.27 -7.21
N THR A 85 -13.55 -17.36 -7.75
CA THR A 85 -14.60 -17.69 -8.76
C THR A 85 -14.00 -18.27 -10.03
N ARG A 86 -12.84 -17.79 -10.48
CA ARG A 86 -12.12 -18.30 -11.64
C ARG A 86 -11.23 -19.51 -11.32
N SER A 87 -11.18 -19.95 -10.06
CA SER A 87 -10.29 -21.04 -9.60
C SER A 87 -8.84 -20.85 -9.99
N LEU A 88 -8.34 -19.60 -9.98
CA LEU A 88 -6.97 -19.28 -10.33
C LEU A 88 -6.03 -19.60 -9.16
N ALA A 89 -4.89 -20.23 -9.46
CA ALA A 89 -3.80 -20.31 -8.50
C ALA A 89 -3.21 -18.90 -8.28
N TYR A 90 -2.86 -18.57 -7.04
CA TYR A 90 -2.26 -17.27 -6.76
C TYR A 90 -1.22 -17.32 -5.66
N HIS A 91 -0.33 -16.33 -5.67
CA HIS A 91 0.70 -16.09 -4.67
C HIS A 91 0.53 -14.68 -4.11
N ASP A 92 0.28 -14.59 -2.83
CA ASP A 92 0.08 -13.30 -2.18
C ASP A 92 1.43 -12.74 -1.70
N ALA A 93 1.94 -11.75 -2.45
CA ALA A 93 3.12 -11.00 -2.09
C ALA A 93 2.81 -9.68 -1.35
N THR A 94 1.56 -9.47 -0.91
CA THR A 94 1.19 -8.29 -0.10
C THR A 94 2.17 -8.11 1.06
N CYS A 95 2.72 -6.89 1.17
CA CYS A 95 3.64 -6.57 2.26
C CYS A 95 2.93 -6.74 3.62
N PRO A 96 3.56 -7.37 4.64
CA PRO A 96 2.96 -7.53 5.96
C PRO A 96 2.49 -6.22 6.61
N PHE A 97 3.18 -5.11 6.34
CA PHE A 97 2.73 -3.78 6.81
C PHE A 97 1.41 -3.37 6.16
N VAL A 98 1.26 -3.58 4.87
CA VAL A 98 0.01 -3.33 4.14
C VAL A 98 -1.10 -4.28 4.60
N ALA A 99 -0.81 -5.57 4.74
CA ALA A 99 -1.76 -6.56 5.24
C ALA A 99 -2.27 -6.23 6.65
N LYS A 100 -1.44 -5.60 7.50
CA LYS A 100 -1.88 -5.08 8.81
C LYS A 100 -2.94 -3.98 8.63
N ILE A 101 -2.77 -3.08 7.66
CA ILE A 101 -3.74 -2.00 7.40
C ILE A 101 -5.06 -2.58 6.88
N HIS A 102 -5.00 -3.58 5.99
CA HIS A 102 -6.20 -4.29 5.52
C HIS A 102 -7.00 -4.91 6.68
N LYS A 103 -6.31 -5.49 7.69
CA LYS A 103 -6.97 -6.01 8.90
C LYS A 103 -7.64 -4.91 9.71
N ILE A 104 -7.01 -3.72 9.83
CA ILE A 104 -7.59 -2.56 10.51
C ILE A 104 -8.83 -2.06 9.75
N ALA A 105 -8.79 -2.03 8.42
CA ALA A 105 -9.94 -1.65 7.59
C ALA A 105 -11.12 -2.61 7.80
N MET A 106 -10.87 -3.93 7.81
CA MET A 106 -11.89 -4.94 8.11
C MET A 106 -12.42 -4.84 9.56
N GLU A 107 -11.57 -4.47 10.53
CA GLU A 107 -11.99 -4.24 11.91
C GLU A 107 -12.89 -2.99 12.02
N ALA A 108 -12.55 -1.92 11.30
CA ALA A 108 -13.39 -0.73 11.22
C ALA A 108 -14.78 -1.06 10.67
N ASP A 109 -14.84 -1.80 9.55
CA ASP A 109 -16.09 -2.27 8.94
C ASP A 109 -16.95 -3.08 9.93
N LYS A 110 -16.33 -4.08 10.57
CA LYS A 110 -17.00 -4.92 11.57
C LYS A 110 -17.60 -4.11 12.74
N ASN A 111 -16.96 -3.00 13.10
CA ASN A 111 -17.38 -2.15 14.22
C ASN A 111 -18.29 -0.98 13.77
N GLY A 112 -18.68 -0.92 12.50
CA GLY A 112 -19.48 0.19 11.94
C GLY A 112 -18.78 1.55 12.02
N ALA A 113 -17.45 1.56 12.08
CA ALA A 113 -16.65 2.77 12.23
C ALA A 113 -16.33 3.39 10.86
N LEU A 114 -16.20 4.71 10.80
CA LEU A 114 -15.62 5.39 9.64
C LEU A 114 -14.13 5.02 9.53
N LEU A 115 -13.71 4.54 8.36
CA LEU A 115 -12.28 4.40 8.03
C LEU A 115 -11.78 5.71 7.42
N LEU A 116 -10.81 6.33 8.05
CA LEU A 116 -10.16 7.55 7.59
C LEU A 116 -8.73 7.21 7.16
N VAL A 117 -8.39 7.43 5.90
CA VAL A 117 -7.12 7.01 5.29
C VAL A 117 -6.31 8.25 4.88
N ALA A 118 -5.14 8.44 5.46
CA ALA A 118 -4.15 9.42 5.00
C ALA A 118 -3.36 8.81 3.83
N GLY A 119 -3.51 9.34 2.63
CA GLY A 119 -2.84 8.80 1.44
C GLY A 119 -3.34 9.42 0.14
N ASP A 120 -2.80 8.95 -0.96
CA ASP A 120 -3.24 9.28 -2.31
C ASP A 120 -4.36 8.31 -2.73
N ALA A 121 -5.55 8.84 -2.99
CA ALA A 121 -6.75 8.06 -3.34
C ALA A 121 -6.54 7.20 -4.59
N ASP A 122 -5.71 7.64 -5.54
CA ASP A 122 -5.44 6.94 -6.79
C ASP A 122 -4.31 5.90 -6.64
N HIS A 123 -3.60 5.90 -5.50
CA HIS A 123 -2.52 4.97 -5.28
C HIS A 123 -3.05 3.54 -5.02
N PRO A 124 -2.46 2.51 -5.68
CA PRO A 124 -2.92 1.12 -5.54
C PRO A 124 -3.01 0.58 -4.12
N GLU A 125 -2.12 1.00 -3.21
CA GLU A 125 -2.17 0.60 -1.80
C GLU A 125 -3.43 1.16 -1.12
N VAL A 126 -3.75 2.44 -1.37
CA VAL A 126 -4.95 3.08 -0.80
C VAL A 126 -6.22 2.45 -1.35
N GLN A 127 -6.27 2.19 -2.66
CA GLN A 127 -7.38 1.45 -3.28
C GLN A 127 -7.55 0.04 -2.68
N GLY A 128 -6.44 -0.65 -2.40
CA GLY A 128 -6.43 -1.91 -1.68
C GLY A 128 -7.03 -1.77 -0.28
N ILE A 129 -6.60 -0.78 0.49
CA ILE A 129 -7.10 -0.50 1.86
C ILE A 129 -8.61 -0.23 1.83
N VAL A 130 -9.06 0.70 0.99
CA VAL A 130 -10.47 1.08 0.81
C VAL A 130 -11.30 -0.14 0.42
N GLY A 131 -10.79 -0.99 -0.47
CA GLY A 131 -11.47 -2.19 -0.93
C GLY A 131 -11.57 -3.33 0.10
N HIS A 132 -11.07 -3.15 1.33
CA HIS A 132 -11.22 -4.11 2.43
C HIS A 132 -12.31 -3.72 3.45
N THR A 133 -13.09 -2.68 3.17
CA THR A 133 -14.26 -2.30 3.95
C THR A 133 -15.46 -2.08 3.03
N SER A 134 -16.66 -2.35 3.53
CA SER A 134 -17.93 -1.99 2.91
C SER A 134 -18.58 -0.77 3.60
N GLY A 135 -18.00 -0.37 4.72
CA GLY A 135 -18.45 0.75 5.54
C GLY A 135 -18.02 2.12 5.00
N PRO A 136 -18.32 3.19 5.73
CA PRO A 136 -17.96 4.53 5.32
C PRO A 136 -16.44 4.73 5.31
N VAL A 137 -15.93 5.32 4.25
CA VAL A 137 -14.50 5.64 4.06
C VAL A 137 -14.33 7.08 3.64
N GLN A 138 -13.29 7.73 4.17
CA GLN A 138 -12.79 9.00 3.69
C GLN A 138 -11.28 8.91 3.48
N VAL A 139 -10.79 9.47 2.39
CA VAL A 139 -9.36 9.56 2.08
C VAL A 139 -8.97 11.04 2.06
N PHE A 140 -7.79 11.36 2.55
CA PHE A 140 -7.24 12.70 2.51
C PHE A 140 -5.73 12.66 2.24
N ALA A 141 -5.23 13.61 1.46
CA ALA A 141 -3.83 13.67 1.06
C ALA A 141 -2.98 14.58 1.98
N ASN A 142 -3.57 15.50 2.72
CA ASN A 142 -2.87 16.50 3.53
C ASN A 142 -3.74 17.05 4.67
N LEU A 143 -3.12 17.86 5.54
CA LEU A 143 -3.80 18.45 6.69
C LEU A 143 -4.99 19.36 6.29
N GLU A 144 -4.88 20.08 5.18
CA GLU A 144 -5.95 20.99 4.73
C GLU A 144 -7.22 20.21 4.35
N GLU A 145 -7.04 19.10 3.63
CA GLU A 145 -8.16 18.21 3.29
C GLU A 145 -8.76 17.57 4.53
N LEU A 146 -7.92 17.12 5.47
CA LEU A 146 -8.38 16.59 6.75
C LEU A 146 -9.21 17.62 7.53
N GLN A 147 -8.79 18.88 7.56
CA GLN A 147 -9.53 19.96 8.22
C GLN A 147 -10.91 20.18 7.59
N LYS A 148 -11.03 20.07 6.26
CA LYS A 148 -12.32 20.16 5.55
C LYS A 148 -13.27 19.02 5.92
N LEU A 149 -12.74 17.86 6.30
CA LEU A 149 -13.53 16.69 6.73
C LEU A 149 -14.04 16.81 8.17
N LEU A 150 -13.51 17.73 8.99
CA LEU A 150 -13.82 17.80 10.42
C LEU A 150 -15.34 17.82 10.73
N PRO A 151 -16.20 18.59 10.02
CA PRO A 151 -17.65 18.57 10.29
C PRO A 151 -18.27 17.16 10.14
N THR A 152 -17.81 16.40 9.15
CA THR A 152 -18.23 15.00 8.95
C THR A 152 -17.71 14.08 10.02
N LEU A 153 -16.43 14.25 10.43
CA LEU A 153 -15.79 13.43 11.46
C LEU A 153 -16.47 13.59 12.83
N LEU A 154 -16.88 14.80 13.19
CA LEU A 154 -17.53 15.07 14.47
C LEU A 154 -18.90 14.39 14.60
N GLN A 155 -19.56 14.06 13.48
CA GLN A 155 -20.85 13.34 13.44
C GLN A 155 -20.68 11.82 13.62
N GLN A 156 -19.46 11.28 13.50
CA GLN A 156 -19.22 9.84 13.61
C GLN A 156 -19.15 9.42 15.09
N GLU A 157 -19.62 8.21 15.38
CA GLU A 157 -19.50 7.62 16.71
C GLU A 157 -18.12 6.99 16.95
N SER A 158 -17.52 6.43 15.91
CA SER A 158 -16.22 5.78 15.94
C SER A 158 -15.45 6.02 14.63
N ILE A 159 -14.17 6.31 14.73
CA ILE A 159 -13.30 6.57 13.58
C ILE A 159 -12.01 5.78 13.74
N TYR A 160 -11.64 5.02 12.72
CA TYR A 160 -10.36 4.33 12.61
C TYR A 160 -9.49 5.10 11.62
N VAL A 161 -8.31 5.51 12.05
CA VAL A 161 -7.42 6.35 11.23
C VAL A 161 -6.15 5.59 10.93
N VAL A 162 -5.84 5.46 9.64
CA VAL A 162 -4.62 4.82 9.14
C VAL A 162 -3.92 5.73 8.13
N ALA A 163 -2.64 5.50 7.90
CA ALA A 163 -1.88 6.15 6.83
C ALA A 163 -1.40 5.10 5.83
N GLN A 164 -1.32 5.48 4.56
CA GLN A 164 -0.56 4.76 3.54
C GLN A 164 0.87 4.53 4.04
N THR A 165 1.44 3.34 3.81
CA THR A 165 2.75 2.96 4.36
C THR A 165 3.89 3.88 3.93
N THR A 166 3.73 4.59 2.82
CA THR A 166 4.69 5.54 2.25
C THR A 166 4.32 7.01 2.46
N PHE A 167 3.34 7.30 3.32
CA PHE A 167 2.93 8.67 3.59
C PHE A 167 4.07 9.48 4.23
N ARG A 168 4.07 10.81 4.03
CA ARG A 168 5.11 11.68 4.59
C ARG A 168 4.99 11.75 6.10
N VAL A 169 6.07 11.41 6.82
CA VAL A 169 6.09 11.31 8.28
C VAL A 169 5.69 12.62 8.95
N GLU A 170 6.30 13.74 8.56
CA GLU A 170 5.99 15.06 9.11
C GLU A 170 4.50 15.43 8.91
N SER A 171 3.97 15.19 7.71
CA SER A 171 2.54 15.44 7.43
C SER A 171 1.63 14.57 8.29
N TRP A 172 2.03 13.32 8.54
CA TRP A 172 1.29 12.42 9.41
C TRP A 172 1.28 12.88 10.87
N GLU A 173 2.43 13.33 11.40
CA GLU A 173 2.50 13.87 12.77
C GLU A 173 1.58 15.09 12.94
N ASN A 174 1.56 16.01 11.96
CA ASN A 174 0.66 17.15 11.96
C ASN A 174 -0.82 16.74 11.93
N CYS A 175 -1.18 15.76 11.11
CA CYS A 175 -2.54 15.21 11.05
C CYS A 175 -2.95 14.53 12.37
N LYS A 176 -2.03 13.76 12.98
CA LYS A 176 -2.27 13.13 14.29
C LYS A 176 -2.50 14.17 15.39
N ALA A 177 -1.68 15.23 15.41
CA ALA A 177 -1.81 16.31 16.39
C ALA A 177 -3.19 16.99 16.26
N PHE A 178 -3.61 17.29 15.03
CA PHE A 178 -4.92 17.85 14.74
C PHE A 178 -6.06 16.92 15.21
N LEU A 179 -6.03 15.65 14.82
CA LEU A 179 -7.05 14.68 15.19
C LEU A 179 -7.16 14.48 16.72
N LYS A 180 -6.04 14.39 17.42
CA LYS A 180 -6.03 14.28 18.88
C LYS A 180 -6.68 15.47 19.58
N LYS A 181 -6.53 16.67 19.00
CA LYS A 181 -7.11 17.90 19.54
C LYS A 181 -8.60 18.02 19.22
N GLU A 182 -8.99 17.79 17.98
CA GLU A 182 -10.32 18.14 17.46
C GLU A 182 -11.30 16.93 17.45
N CYS A 183 -10.79 15.70 17.47
CA CYS A 183 -11.57 14.49 17.28
C CYS A 183 -11.18 13.37 18.27
N THR A 184 -11.67 13.46 19.51
CA THR A 184 -11.32 12.50 20.59
C THR A 184 -11.85 11.09 20.37
N LYS A 185 -12.78 10.88 19.43
CA LYS A 185 -13.33 9.57 19.03
C LYS A 185 -12.45 8.81 18.02
N ALA A 186 -11.39 9.47 17.51
CA ALA A 186 -10.51 8.88 16.52
C ALA A 186 -9.51 7.91 17.17
N ARG A 187 -9.56 6.65 16.75
CA ARG A 187 -8.55 5.64 17.05
C ARG A 187 -7.48 5.66 15.97
N ILE A 188 -6.31 6.20 16.30
CA ILE A 188 -5.22 6.42 15.35
C ILE A 188 -4.23 5.27 15.41
N PHE A 189 -3.91 4.69 14.24
CA PHE A 189 -2.95 3.62 14.09
C PHE A 189 -1.72 4.12 13.33
N ASP A 190 -0.54 3.99 13.92
CA ASP A 190 0.72 4.30 13.24
C ASP A 190 1.04 3.18 12.25
N THR A 191 0.81 3.47 10.96
CA THR A 191 0.92 2.49 9.87
C THR A 191 1.97 2.84 8.81
N ILE A 192 2.66 3.96 8.95
CA ILE A 192 3.84 4.26 8.12
C ILE A 192 4.92 3.22 8.40
N CYS A 193 5.48 2.61 7.35
CA CYS A 193 6.46 1.56 7.54
C CYS A 193 7.84 2.10 7.94
N ASN A 194 8.59 1.32 8.72
CA ASN A 194 9.93 1.69 9.19
C ASN A 194 10.90 2.01 8.04
N ALA A 195 10.76 1.32 6.89
CA ALA A 195 11.59 1.59 5.72
C ALA A 195 11.31 2.99 5.14
N THR A 196 10.06 3.44 5.15
CA THR A 196 9.69 4.80 4.74
C THR A 196 10.30 5.83 5.69
N TRP A 197 10.13 5.62 6.99
CA TRP A 197 10.68 6.51 7.99
C TRP A 197 12.21 6.63 7.86
N ALA A 198 12.92 5.52 7.83
CA ALA A 198 14.37 5.51 7.72
C ALA A 198 14.89 6.20 6.44
N ARG A 199 14.18 6.03 5.31
CA ARG A 199 14.56 6.67 4.04
C ARG A 199 14.30 8.17 4.03
N GLN A 200 13.18 8.62 4.58
CA GLN A 200 12.90 10.05 4.67
C GLN A 200 13.93 10.73 5.58
N GLN A 201 14.26 10.14 6.72
CA GLN A 201 15.28 10.65 7.62
C GLN A 201 16.67 10.70 6.96
N GLU A 202 17.10 9.61 6.29
CA GLU A 202 18.40 9.60 5.62
C GLU A 202 18.46 10.58 4.46
N ALA A 203 17.37 10.76 3.70
CA ALA A 203 17.30 11.74 2.63
C ALA A 203 17.45 13.18 3.18
N GLU A 204 16.80 13.48 4.29
CA GLU A 204 16.94 14.77 5.00
C GLU A 204 18.38 14.98 5.49
N ASP A 205 18.98 13.98 6.15
CA ASP A 205 20.36 14.05 6.63
C ASP A 205 21.38 14.24 5.48
N LEU A 206 21.14 13.61 4.34
CA LEU A 206 22.00 13.72 3.15
C LEU A 206 21.82 15.06 2.44
N SER A 207 20.59 15.60 2.39
CA SER A 207 20.33 16.91 1.77
C SER A 207 21.05 18.08 2.45
N GLN A 208 21.44 17.89 3.72
CA GLN A 208 22.25 18.86 4.47
C GLN A 208 23.77 18.75 4.20
N LYS A 209 24.22 17.66 3.54
CA LYS A 209 25.63 17.33 3.34
C LYS A 209 26.04 17.31 1.87
N CYS A 210 25.08 17.32 0.97
CA CYS A 210 25.28 17.23 -0.48
C CYS A 210 24.76 18.50 -1.16
N ASP A 211 25.44 18.92 -2.24
CA ASP A 211 25.04 20.06 -3.08
C ASP A 211 23.82 19.69 -3.96
#